data_d760673a706e38938b7d9de6faf14273
#
_entry.id   d760673a706e38938b7d9de6faf14273
#
_cell.length_a   1.000
_cell.length_b   1.000
_cell.length_c   1.000
_cell.angle_alpha   90.00
_cell.angle_beta   90.00
_cell.angle_gamma   90.00
#
_symmetry.space_group_name_H-M   'P 1'
#
loop_
_entity.id
_entity.type
_entity.pdbx_description
1 polymer ?
#
loop_
_entity_poly.entity_id
_entity_poly.type
_entity_poly.pdbx_seq_one_letter_code
_entity_poly.pdbx_strand_id
1 'polypeptide(L)'
;MRPLTEASRRPYILDVFSRYIVGWTVQQHENAELATALIEQATEQQQITPRILTLHADRGAPMRAKLLAQLLEDLGVTKTHSRPYTSSDNPYSEAGFKTLKYRPAFPARFDDIEHARAHCRTFVDWYNHAHRHSGIGLMTPAAVHHGQAQQLHAARAVVLDAAYARHPERFVRKAPAPPKLPTAAWINKPKEAAAH
;
A
#
# COMPACT_ATOMS: atom_id res chain seq x y z
N MET A 1 -0.26 -30.92 -13.70
CA MET A 1 -0.28 -29.74 -12.84
C MET A 1 -0.82 -28.56 -13.64
N ARG A 2 -1.92 -27.91 -13.26
CA ARG A 2 -2.44 -26.77 -14.02
C ARG A 2 -1.50 -25.56 -13.78
N PRO A 3 -1.06 -24.88 -14.83
CA PRO A 3 -0.26 -23.66 -14.67
C PRO A 3 -1.05 -22.61 -13.90
N LEU A 4 -0.39 -21.93 -12.98
CA LEU A 4 -0.98 -20.78 -12.27
C LEU A 4 -1.14 -19.65 -13.30
N THR A 5 -2.37 -19.51 -13.80
CA THR A 5 -2.78 -18.40 -14.67
C THR A 5 -2.94 -17.11 -13.85
N GLU A 6 -3.28 -15.98 -14.49
CA GLU A 6 -3.63 -14.69 -13.84
C GLU A 6 -4.64 -14.81 -12.68
N ALA A 7 -5.33 -15.93 -12.56
CA ALA A 7 -6.30 -16.25 -11.53
C ALA A 7 -5.71 -16.62 -10.15
N SER A 8 -4.38 -16.77 -10.00
CA SER A 8 -3.79 -16.92 -8.67
C SER A 8 -3.94 -15.61 -7.93
N ARG A 9 -4.90 -15.56 -7.01
CA ARG A 9 -5.23 -14.34 -6.27
C ARG A 9 -4.14 -14.08 -5.24
N ARG A 10 -3.65 -12.84 -5.22
CA ARG A 10 -2.54 -12.37 -4.41
C ARG A 10 -3.03 -11.24 -3.52
N PRO A 11 -3.88 -11.54 -2.52
CA PRO A 11 -4.35 -10.51 -1.61
C PRO A 11 -3.17 -9.93 -0.83
N TYR A 12 -3.15 -8.62 -0.68
CA TYR A 12 -2.28 -7.92 0.22
C TYR A 12 -3.04 -6.83 0.95
N ILE A 13 -2.56 -6.47 2.12
CA ILE A 13 -3.06 -5.38 2.95
C ILE A 13 -2.08 -4.22 2.83
N LEU A 14 -2.59 -3.05 2.47
CA LEU A 14 -1.81 -1.84 2.27
C LEU A 14 -2.21 -0.80 3.30
N ASP A 15 -1.24 -0.23 4.01
CA ASP A 15 -1.45 1.02 4.73
C ASP A 15 -1.61 2.16 3.73
N VAL A 16 -2.79 2.76 3.71
CA VAL A 16 -3.17 3.78 2.73
C VAL A 16 -2.33 5.05 2.87
N PHE A 17 -1.86 5.40 4.07
CA PHE A 17 -1.05 6.59 4.29
C PHE A 17 0.38 6.41 3.80
N SER A 18 1.06 5.38 4.26
CA SER A 18 2.47 5.12 3.92
C SER A 18 2.67 4.39 2.61
N ARG A 19 1.66 3.74 2.06
CA ARG A 19 1.73 2.78 0.95
C ARG A 19 2.48 1.49 1.32
N TYR A 20 2.75 1.24 2.59
CA TYR A 20 3.45 0.05 3.05
C TYR A 20 2.55 -1.18 2.96
N ILE A 21 3.04 -2.26 2.37
CA ILE A 21 2.35 -3.55 2.37
C ILE A 21 2.61 -4.21 3.71
N VAL A 22 1.60 -4.22 4.58
CA VAL A 22 1.68 -4.75 5.95
C VAL A 22 1.42 -6.25 6.03
N GLY A 23 0.77 -6.82 5.03
CA GLY A 23 0.50 -8.25 4.94
C GLY A 23 0.23 -8.68 3.51
N TRP A 24 0.62 -9.90 3.15
CA TRP A 24 0.36 -10.46 1.83
C TRP A 24 0.34 -11.99 1.88
N THR A 25 -0.36 -12.59 0.94
CA THR A 25 -0.35 -14.04 0.74
C THR A 25 -0.50 -14.39 -0.73
N VAL A 26 -0.10 -15.60 -1.11
CA VAL A 26 -0.34 -16.19 -2.42
C VAL A 26 -0.97 -17.55 -2.22
N GLN A 27 -2.18 -17.72 -2.73
CA GLN A 27 -2.97 -18.94 -2.57
C GLN A 27 -3.60 -19.35 -3.89
N GLN A 28 -3.90 -20.66 -4.02
CA GLN A 28 -4.58 -21.19 -5.21
C GLN A 28 -6.06 -20.80 -5.22
N HIS A 29 -6.67 -20.73 -4.04
CA HIS A 29 -8.08 -20.41 -3.87
C HIS A 29 -8.25 -19.33 -2.80
N GLU A 30 -9.20 -18.44 -3.02
CA GLU A 30 -9.66 -17.51 -1.98
C GLU A 30 -10.67 -18.19 -1.08
N ASN A 31 -10.48 -18.06 0.23
CA ASN A 31 -11.49 -18.39 1.21
C ASN A 31 -11.49 -17.37 2.36
N ALA A 32 -12.51 -17.45 3.20
CA ALA A 32 -12.69 -16.50 4.31
C ALA A 32 -11.63 -16.72 5.40
N GLU A 33 -11.23 -17.96 5.64
CA GLU A 33 -10.26 -18.33 6.66
C GLU A 33 -8.89 -17.70 6.37
N LEU A 34 -8.45 -17.76 5.10
CA LEU A 34 -7.18 -17.16 4.68
C LEU A 34 -7.20 -15.62 4.77
N ALA A 35 -8.34 -15.00 4.42
CA ALA A 35 -8.50 -13.56 4.54
C ALA A 35 -8.48 -13.14 6.02
N THR A 36 -9.16 -13.90 6.88
CA THR A 36 -9.20 -13.68 8.33
C THR A 36 -7.82 -13.81 8.94
N ALA A 37 -7.10 -14.91 8.67
CA ALA A 37 -5.75 -15.14 9.16
C ALA A 37 -4.75 -14.06 8.71
N LEU A 38 -4.86 -13.59 7.46
CA LEU A 38 -4.00 -12.52 6.95
C LEU A 38 -4.22 -11.20 7.69
N ILE A 39 -5.48 -10.85 7.98
CA ILE A 39 -5.81 -9.62 8.71
C ILE A 39 -5.38 -9.73 10.17
N GLU A 40 -5.63 -10.85 10.81
CA GLU A 40 -5.22 -11.12 12.19
C GLU A 40 -3.69 -10.99 12.33
N GLN A 41 -2.94 -11.69 11.48
CA GLN A 41 -1.48 -11.62 11.45
C GLN A 41 -0.98 -10.19 11.22
N ALA A 42 -1.55 -9.45 10.27
CA ALA A 42 -1.14 -8.09 9.98
C ALA A 42 -1.42 -7.16 11.17
N THR A 43 -2.57 -7.30 11.82
CA THR A 43 -2.97 -6.50 12.99
C THR A 43 -2.03 -6.74 14.17
N GLU A 44 -1.69 -8.01 14.43
CA GLU A 44 -0.76 -8.41 15.48
C GLU A 44 0.65 -7.88 15.20
N GLN A 45 1.19 -8.11 14.00
CA GLN A 45 2.53 -7.66 13.61
C GLN A 45 2.69 -6.13 13.67
N GLN A 46 1.64 -5.39 13.35
CA GLN A 46 1.64 -3.93 13.40
C GLN A 46 1.27 -3.37 14.78
N GLN A 47 0.99 -4.22 15.76
CA GLN A 47 0.60 -3.82 17.11
C GLN A 47 -0.53 -2.78 17.12
N ILE A 48 -1.55 -3.01 16.29
CA ILE A 48 -2.65 -2.07 16.10
C ILE A 48 -3.46 -1.91 17.38
N THR A 49 -3.63 -0.67 17.83
CA THR A 49 -4.53 -0.35 18.93
C THR A 49 -5.99 -0.60 18.50
N PRO A 50 -6.79 -1.34 19.27
CA PRO A 50 -8.20 -1.54 18.94
C PRO A 50 -8.98 -0.23 18.74
N ARG A 51 -9.98 -0.26 17.84
CA ARG A 51 -10.93 0.83 17.57
C ARG A 51 -10.38 2.08 16.83
N ILE A 52 -9.14 2.07 16.37
CA ILE A 52 -8.58 3.19 15.57
C ILE A 52 -8.41 2.85 14.10
N LEU A 53 -8.52 1.57 13.73
CA LEU A 53 -8.29 1.11 12.37
C LEU A 53 -9.61 1.02 11.58
N THR A 54 -9.53 1.42 10.31
CA THR A 54 -10.58 1.15 9.32
C THR A 54 -10.02 0.27 8.21
N LEU A 55 -10.62 -0.89 8.00
CA LEU A 55 -10.33 -1.77 6.88
C LEU A 55 -11.24 -1.41 5.71
N HIS A 56 -10.65 -0.97 4.59
CA HIS A 56 -11.37 -0.77 3.34
C HIS A 56 -11.09 -1.92 2.38
N ALA A 57 -12.14 -2.51 1.81
CA ALA A 57 -12.02 -3.63 0.89
C ALA A 57 -13.08 -3.57 -0.22
N ASP A 58 -12.84 -4.30 -1.30
CA ASP A 58 -13.89 -4.58 -2.27
C ASP A 58 -14.98 -5.49 -1.67
N ARG A 59 -16.02 -5.79 -2.46
CA ARG A 59 -17.12 -6.65 -2.04
C ARG A 59 -16.91 -8.12 -2.37
N GLY A 60 -15.68 -8.59 -2.45
CA GLY A 60 -15.36 -10.00 -2.66
C GLY A 60 -16.02 -10.92 -1.63
N ALA A 61 -16.28 -12.16 -2.01
CA ALA A 61 -16.95 -13.13 -1.13
C ALA A 61 -16.24 -13.34 0.21
N PRO A 62 -14.89 -13.45 0.28
CA PRO A 62 -14.18 -13.56 1.55
C PRO A 62 -14.39 -12.36 2.46
N MET A 63 -14.46 -11.15 1.86
CA MET A 63 -14.67 -9.92 2.61
C MET A 63 -16.09 -9.77 3.19
N ARG A 64 -17.05 -10.57 2.75
CA ARG A 64 -18.44 -10.60 3.25
C ARG A 64 -18.72 -11.74 4.22
N ALA A 65 -17.75 -12.61 4.48
CA ALA A 65 -17.91 -13.77 5.35
C ALA A 65 -18.15 -13.36 6.80
N LYS A 66 -19.01 -14.12 7.49
CA LYS A 66 -19.31 -13.92 8.92
C LYS A 66 -18.08 -14.05 9.81
N LEU A 67 -17.20 -15.01 9.50
CA LEU A 67 -15.95 -15.22 10.23
C LEU A 67 -15.08 -13.96 10.27
N LEU A 68 -14.90 -13.30 9.11
CA LEU A 68 -14.17 -12.06 9.06
C LEU A 68 -14.89 -10.91 9.77
N ALA A 69 -16.22 -10.85 9.69
CA ALA A 69 -16.99 -9.83 10.40
C ALA A 69 -16.81 -9.96 11.91
N GLN A 70 -16.84 -11.18 12.44
CA GLN A 70 -16.61 -11.46 13.87
C GLN A 70 -15.19 -11.03 14.30
N LEU A 71 -14.14 -11.42 13.54
CA LEU A 71 -12.77 -11.01 13.85
C LEU A 71 -12.64 -9.48 13.91
N LEU A 72 -13.20 -8.76 12.92
CA LEU A 72 -13.10 -7.30 12.88
C LEU A 72 -13.83 -6.63 14.05
N GLU A 73 -14.94 -7.20 14.50
CA GLU A 73 -15.67 -6.78 15.71
C GLU A 73 -14.81 -6.99 16.96
N ASP A 74 -14.22 -8.18 17.11
CA ASP A 74 -13.36 -8.54 18.24
C ASP A 74 -12.11 -7.63 18.31
N LEU A 75 -11.53 -7.29 17.16
CA LEU A 75 -10.41 -6.35 17.03
C LEU A 75 -10.82 -4.87 17.13
N GLY A 76 -12.12 -4.56 17.14
CA GLY A 76 -12.63 -3.20 17.10
C GLY A 76 -12.28 -2.45 15.80
N VAL A 77 -12.14 -3.16 14.68
CA VAL A 77 -11.80 -2.61 13.37
C VAL A 77 -13.07 -2.25 12.62
N THR A 78 -13.20 -0.99 12.23
CA THR A 78 -14.30 -0.54 11.37
C THR A 78 -14.10 -1.04 9.94
N LYS A 79 -15.15 -1.60 9.35
CA LYS A 79 -15.11 -2.11 7.98
C LYS A 79 -15.88 -1.20 7.03
N THR A 80 -15.26 -0.89 5.90
CA THR A 80 -15.88 -0.16 4.80
C THR A 80 -15.69 -0.90 3.49
N HIS A 81 -16.56 -0.63 2.52
CA HIS A 81 -16.53 -1.29 1.21
C HIS A 81 -16.58 -0.28 0.07
N SER A 82 -15.93 -0.62 -1.02
CA SER A 82 -16.11 0.06 -2.30
C SER A 82 -17.57 0.02 -2.75
N ARG A 83 -18.03 1.09 -3.39
CA ARG A 83 -19.36 1.11 -4.03
C ARG A 83 -19.40 0.11 -5.19
N PRO A 84 -20.57 -0.49 -5.48
CA PRO A 84 -20.68 -1.37 -6.63
C PRO A 84 -20.25 -0.66 -7.93
N TYR A 85 -19.50 -1.35 -8.76
CA TYR A 85 -19.06 -0.86 -10.09
C TYR A 85 -18.26 0.44 -10.08
N THR A 86 -17.61 0.81 -8.96
CA THR A 86 -16.85 2.04 -8.83
C THR A 86 -15.38 1.71 -8.55
N SER A 87 -14.58 1.59 -9.63
CA SER A 87 -13.13 1.27 -9.53
C SER A 87 -12.34 2.35 -8.78
N SER A 88 -12.77 3.61 -8.86
CA SER A 88 -12.13 4.71 -8.15
C SER A 88 -12.18 4.62 -6.62
N ASP A 89 -12.94 3.67 -6.07
CA ASP A 89 -13.06 3.47 -4.63
C ASP A 89 -11.92 2.60 -4.05
N ASN A 90 -11.05 2.01 -4.89
CA ASN A 90 -9.87 1.26 -4.43
C ASN A 90 -8.57 1.63 -5.18
N PRO A 91 -8.26 2.93 -5.32
CA PRO A 91 -7.19 3.40 -6.21
C PRO A 91 -5.80 2.94 -5.76
N TYR A 92 -5.59 2.77 -4.45
CA TYR A 92 -4.27 2.41 -3.90
C TYR A 92 -3.91 0.95 -4.15
N SER A 93 -4.86 0.04 -3.95
CA SER A 93 -4.66 -1.39 -4.26
C SER A 93 -4.48 -1.61 -5.76
N GLU A 94 -5.28 -0.93 -6.59
CA GLU A 94 -5.13 -1.00 -8.04
C GLU A 94 -3.76 -0.49 -8.52
N ALA A 95 -3.28 0.64 -7.97
CA ALA A 95 -1.95 1.16 -8.28
C ALA A 95 -0.83 0.19 -7.89
N GLY A 96 -0.95 -0.44 -6.72
CA GLY A 96 0.01 -1.46 -6.27
C GLY A 96 0.00 -2.70 -7.16
N PHE A 97 -1.18 -3.20 -7.56
CA PHE A 97 -1.28 -4.31 -8.52
C PHE A 97 -0.72 -3.95 -9.90
N LYS A 98 -0.94 -2.73 -10.38
CA LYS A 98 -0.30 -2.25 -11.62
C LYS A 98 1.21 -2.25 -11.48
N THR A 99 1.74 -1.74 -10.37
CA THR A 99 3.19 -1.74 -10.11
C THR A 99 3.76 -3.16 -10.10
N LEU A 100 3.06 -4.13 -9.51
CA LEU A 100 3.47 -5.54 -9.55
C LEU A 100 3.45 -6.10 -10.99
N LYS A 101 2.32 -5.93 -11.70
CA LYS A 101 2.06 -6.59 -12.99
C LYS A 101 2.94 -6.03 -14.12
N TYR A 102 3.18 -4.72 -14.13
CA TYR A 102 3.92 -4.07 -15.22
C TYR A 102 5.43 -3.94 -14.95
N ARG A 103 5.91 -4.54 -13.88
CA ARG A 103 7.34 -4.60 -13.63
C ARG A 103 8.03 -5.54 -14.64
N PRO A 104 9.18 -5.15 -15.22
CA PRO A 104 9.89 -6.00 -16.21
C PRO A 104 10.23 -7.40 -15.71
N ALA A 105 10.44 -7.55 -14.40
CA ALA A 105 10.72 -8.85 -13.77
C ALA A 105 9.47 -9.72 -13.55
N PHE A 106 8.26 -9.25 -13.89
CA PHE A 106 7.04 -10.04 -13.72
C PHE A 106 7.01 -11.17 -14.74
N PRO A 107 6.96 -12.44 -14.33
CA PRO A 107 7.01 -13.56 -15.26
C PRO A 107 5.69 -13.68 -16.03
N ALA A 108 5.77 -14.08 -17.29
CA ALA A 108 4.58 -14.37 -18.10
C ALA A 108 3.71 -15.49 -17.50
N ARG A 109 4.34 -16.42 -16.77
CA ARG A 109 3.70 -17.55 -16.09
C ARG A 109 4.52 -17.96 -14.88
N PHE A 110 3.86 -18.41 -13.82
CA PHE A 110 4.50 -19.05 -12.66
C PHE A 110 4.46 -20.58 -12.84
N ASP A 111 5.57 -21.25 -12.52
CA ASP A 111 5.68 -22.70 -12.64
C ASP A 111 4.81 -23.40 -11.59
N ASP A 112 4.86 -22.88 -10.36
CA ASP A 112 4.09 -23.36 -9.22
C ASP A 112 3.78 -22.24 -8.22
N ILE A 113 3.16 -22.60 -7.10
CA ILE A 113 2.79 -21.64 -6.05
C ILE A 113 4.03 -21.12 -5.31
N GLU A 114 5.08 -21.91 -5.17
CA GLU A 114 6.29 -21.50 -4.48
C GLU A 114 7.07 -20.48 -5.31
N HIS A 115 7.13 -20.66 -6.64
CA HIS A 115 7.66 -19.66 -7.55
C HIS A 115 6.89 -18.32 -7.43
N ALA A 116 5.56 -18.38 -7.38
CA ALA A 116 4.72 -17.19 -7.18
C ALA A 116 4.95 -16.53 -5.82
N ARG A 117 5.10 -17.30 -4.74
CA ARG A 117 5.43 -16.80 -3.40
C ARG A 117 6.80 -16.16 -3.35
N ALA A 118 7.81 -16.77 -3.93
CA ALA A 118 9.17 -16.24 -3.99
C ALA A 118 9.19 -14.90 -4.75
N HIS A 119 8.50 -14.82 -5.89
CA HIS A 119 8.37 -13.58 -6.65
C HIS A 119 7.67 -12.48 -5.84
N CYS A 120 6.53 -12.79 -5.19
CA CYS A 120 5.81 -11.81 -4.37
C CYS A 120 6.63 -11.35 -3.16
N ARG A 121 7.40 -12.23 -2.53
CA ARG A 121 8.31 -11.86 -1.43
C ARG A 121 9.33 -10.83 -1.90
N THR A 122 10.01 -11.10 -3.02
CA THR A 122 10.98 -10.17 -3.62
C THR A 122 10.33 -8.86 -4.04
N PHE A 123 9.11 -8.93 -4.58
CA PHE A 123 8.37 -7.72 -4.94
C PHE A 123 8.01 -6.88 -3.73
N VAL A 124 7.45 -7.47 -2.67
CA VAL A 124 7.03 -6.74 -1.47
C VAL A 124 8.22 -6.11 -0.77
N ASP A 125 9.34 -6.84 -0.66
CA ASP A 125 10.56 -6.28 -0.10
C ASP A 125 11.04 -5.05 -0.89
N TRP A 126 11.18 -5.18 -2.20
CA TRP A 126 11.53 -4.06 -3.06
C TRP A 126 10.52 -2.91 -2.99
N TYR A 127 9.22 -3.22 -2.99
CA TYR A 127 8.16 -2.22 -2.96
C TYR A 127 8.20 -1.40 -1.66
N ASN A 128 8.38 -2.07 -0.54
CA ASN A 128 8.42 -1.42 0.76
C ASN A 128 9.72 -0.63 1.00
N HIS A 129 10.87 -1.14 0.55
CA HIS A 129 12.17 -0.60 0.96
C HIS A 129 12.93 0.17 -0.14
N ALA A 130 12.65 -0.08 -1.41
CA ALA A 130 13.38 0.53 -2.52
C ALA A 130 12.52 1.41 -3.43
N HIS A 131 11.25 1.04 -3.67
CA HIS A 131 10.37 1.78 -4.56
C HIS A 131 9.98 3.13 -3.95
N ARG A 132 10.09 4.18 -4.77
CA ARG A 132 9.78 5.56 -4.35
C ARG A 132 8.47 6.00 -4.95
N HIS A 133 7.55 6.47 -4.11
CA HIS A 133 6.23 6.92 -4.54
C HIS A 133 6.15 8.44 -4.61
N SER A 134 5.69 8.97 -5.74
CA SER A 134 5.45 10.41 -5.91
C SER A 134 4.43 10.95 -4.91
N GLY A 135 3.37 10.20 -4.63
CA GLY A 135 2.30 10.58 -3.70
C GLY A 135 2.70 10.64 -2.22
N ILE A 136 3.91 10.19 -1.87
CA ILE A 136 4.47 10.28 -0.51
C ILE A 136 5.84 11.00 -0.51
N GLY A 137 5.99 12.01 -1.36
CA GLY A 137 7.20 12.84 -1.39
C GLY A 137 8.45 12.11 -1.89
N LEU A 138 8.29 11.15 -2.81
CA LEU A 138 9.38 10.28 -3.29
C LEU A 138 10.11 9.53 -2.17
N MET A 139 9.40 9.26 -1.06
CA MET A 139 9.88 8.36 -0.01
C MET A 139 9.60 6.91 -0.38
N THR A 140 10.27 5.99 0.29
CA THR A 140 9.87 4.57 0.30
C THR A 140 8.71 4.37 1.27
N PRO A 141 7.83 3.40 1.04
CA PRO A 141 6.79 3.06 2.00
C PRO A 141 7.31 2.83 3.41
N ALA A 142 8.40 2.08 3.56
CA ALA A 142 9.02 1.81 4.85
C ALA A 142 9.46 3.10 5.58
N ALA A 143 10.05 4.06 4.86
CA ALA A 143 10.48 5.32 5.47
C ALA A 143 9.30 6.12 6.04
N VAL A 144 8.15 6.09 5.38
CA VAL A 144 6.94 6.77 5.88
C VAL A 144 6.30 5.98 7.01
N HIS A 145 6.16 4.66 6.85
CA HIS A 145 5.50 3.77 7.81
C HIS A 145 6.21 3.76 9.18
N HIS A 146 7.54 3.74 9.17
CA HIS A 146 8.35 3.75 10.38
C HIS A 146 8.76 5.15 10.87
N GLY A 147 8.09 6.20 10.40
CA GLY A 147 8.26 7.58 10.91
C GLY A 147 9.57 8.27 10.54
N GLN A 148 10.34 7.72 9.57
CA GLN A 148 11.64 8.27 9.17
C GLN A 148 11.54 9.38 8.12
N ALA A 149 10.34 9.62 7.57
CA ALA A 149 10.14 10.49 6.43
C ALA A 149 10.57 11.94 6.68
N GLN A 150 10.31 12.49 7.87
CA GLN A 150 10.68 13.87 8.22
C GLN A 150 12.20 14.05 8.27
N GLN A 151 12.91 13.13 8.91
CA GLN A 151 14.38 13.16 8.98
C GLN A 151 15.01 13.08 7.58
N LEU A 152 14.52 12.17 6.74
CA LEU A 152 14.98 12.03 5.37
C LEU A 152 14.64 13.26 4.51
N HIS A 153 13.50 13.88 4.73
CA HIS A 153 13.11 15.11 4.05
C HIS A 153 14.05 16.26 4.41
N ALA A 154 14.37 16.45 5.69
CA ALA A 154 15.32 17.46 6.16
C ALA A 154 16.73 17.21 5.58
N ALA A 155 17.21 15.97 5.59
CA ALA A 155 18.49 15.63 4.99
C ALA A 155 18.55 15.94 3.47
N ARG A 156 17.45 15.68 2.74
CA ARG A 156 17.36 16.05 1.32
C ARG A 156 17.37 17.56 1.11
N ALA A 157 16.74 18.34 1.99
CA ALA A 157 16.76 19.81 1.92
C ALA A 157 18.20 20.33 2.02
N VAL A 158 18.97 19.87 3.00
CA VAL A 158 20.37 20.24 3.17
C VAL A 158 21.21 19.96 1.91
N VAL A 159 21.02 18.78 1.27
CA VAL A 159 21.73 18.42 0.03
C VAL A 159 21.34 19.34 -1.12
N LEU A 160 20.06 19.67 -1.25
CA LEU A 160 19.57 20.55 -2.32
C LEU A 160 20.03 21.99 -2.12
N ASP A 161 20.03 22.50 -0.90
CA ASP A 161 20.54 23.83 -0.56
C ASP A 161 22.03 23.95 -0.88
N ALA A 162 22.83 22.95 -0.49
CA ALA A 162 24.24 22.90 -0.83
C ALA A 162 24.51 22.78 -2.34
N ALA A 163 23.66 22.08 -3.08
CA ALA A 163 23.76 22.01 -4.53
C ALA A 163 23.41 23.35 -5.19
N TYR A 164 22.39 24.04 -4.69
CA TYR A 164 21.97 25.37 -5.14
C TYR A 164 23.07 26.41 -4.88
N ALA A 165 23.66 26.41 -3.69
CA ALA A 165 24.74 27.32 -3.33
C ALA A 165 25.96 27.18 -4.25
N ARG A 166 26.27 25.95 -4.68
CA ARG A 166 27.44 25.68 -5.56
C ARG A 166 27.16 25.96 -7.05
N HIS A 167 25.91 25.74 -7.49
CA HIS A 167 25.52 25.78 -8.90
C HIS A 167 24.14 26.41 -9.10
N PRO A 168 23.92 27.69 -8.72
CA PRO A 168 22.61 28.35 -8.84
C PRO A 168 22.12 28.40 -10.29
N GLU A 169 23.03 28.45 -11.25
CA GLU A 169 22.75 28.50 -12.69
C GLU A 169 21.99 27.26 -13.22
N ARG A 170 22.05 26.14 -12.51
CA ARG A 170 21.30 24.91 -12.85
C ARG A 170 19.83 24.97 -12.48
N PHE A 171 19.42 25.91 -11.64
CA PHE A 171 18.07 26.02 -11.07
C PHE A 171 17.36 27.27 -11.59
N VAL A 172 17.01 27.26 -12.87
CA VAL A 172 16.56 28.44 -13.66
C VAL A 172 15.30 29.12 -13.09
N ARG A 173 14.42 28.41 -12.40
CA ARG A 173 13.12 28.98 -11.96
C ARG A 173 13.10 29.41 -10.50
N LYS A 174 13.65 28.57 -9.61
CA LYS A 174 13.66 28.79 -8.15
C LYS A 174 14.66 27.86 -7.47
N ALA A 175 15.02 28.17 -6.24
CA ALA A 175 15.78 27.25 -5.40
C ALA A 175 15.05 25.89 -5.29
N PRO A 176 15.76 24.76 -5.38
CA PRO A 176 15.17 23.45 -5.30
C PRO A 176 14.69 23.17 -3.87
N ALA A 177 13.64 22.41 -3.74
CA ALA A 177 13.16 21.89 -2.46
C ALA A 177 12.74 20.43 -2.59
N PRO A 178 12.87 19.61 -1.56
CA PRO A 178 12.36 18.26 -1.61
C PRO A 178 10.83 18.24 -1.76
N PRO A 179 10.27 17.24 -2.43
CA PRO A 179 8.81 17.11 -2.55
C PRO A 179 8.13 17.08 -1.19
N LYS A 180 6.97 17.73 -1.08
CA LYS A 180 6.20 17.78 0.18
C LYS A 180 5.84 16.38 0.65
N LEU A 181 5.93 16.18 1.96
CA LEU A 181 5.43 14.96 2.61
C LEU A 181 3.89 14.98 2.67
N PRO A 182 3.22 13.83 2.61
CA PRO A 182 1.78 13.76 2.81
C PRO A 182 1.44 14.06 4.26
N THR A 183 0.35 14.76 4.47
CA THR A 183 -0.25 14.99 5.79
C THR A 183 -1.48 14.11 6.02
N ALA A 184 -2.10 13.65 4.95
CA ALA A 184 -3.26 12.75 4.98
C ALA A 184 -3.34 11.95 3.68
N ALA A 185 -4.02 10.81 3.74
CA ALA A 185 -4.41 10.03 2.57
C ALA A 185 -5.91 9.71 2.65
N TRP A 186 -6.59 9.81 1.53
CA TRP A 186 -8.04 9.67 1.46
C TRP A 186 -8.44 8.69 0.37
N ILE A 187 -9.40 7.85 0.71
CA ILE A 187 -10.24 7.17 -0.27
C ILE A 187 -11.56 7.96 -0.30
N ASN A 188 -11.85 8.64 -1.43
CA ASN A 188 -13.01 9.52 -1.57
C ASN A 188 -13.05 10.66 -0.52
N LYS A 189 -12.09 11.59 -0.61
CA LYS A 189 -12.09 12.77 0.26
C LYS A 189 -13.50 13.41 0.31
N PRO A 190 -14.08 13.62 1.51
CA PRO A 190 -15.35 14.34 1.62
C PRO A 190 -15.26 15.70 0.93
N LYS A 191 -16.30 16.08 0.19
CA LYS A 191 -16.40 17.45 -0.30
C LYS A 191 -16.51 18.34 0.92
N GLU A 192 -15.67 19.35 1.01
CA GLU A 192 -15.83 20.41 2.02
C GLU A 192 -17.23 20.98 1.84
N ALA A 193 -18.02 20.96 2.92
CA ALA A 193 -19.31 21.64 2.91
C ALA A 193 -19.00 23.12 2.60
N ALA A 194 -19.57 23.65 1.52
CA ALA A 194 -19.47 25.06 1.23
C ALA A 194 -19.99 25.80 2.47
N ALA A 195 -19.13 26.58 3.12
CA ALA A 195 -19.56 27.47 4.19
C ALA A 195 -20.55 28.48 3.56
N HIS A 196 -21.80 28.37 3.96
CA HIS A 196 -22.85 29.35 3.62
C HIS A 196 -22.76 30.52 4.60
#